data_acc6080c5648b31f1e5ce68bb3fee1fa
#
_entry.id   acc6080c5648b31f1e5ce68bb3fee1fa
#
_cell.length_a   1.000
_cell.length_b   1.000
_cell.length_c   1.000
_cell.angle_alpha   90.00
_cell.angle_beta   90.00
_cell.angle_gamma   90.00
#
_symmetry.space_group_name_H-M   'P 1'
#
loop_
_entity.id
_entity.type
_entity.pdbx_description
1 polymer ?
#
loop_
_entity_poly.entity_id
_entity_poly.type
_entity_poly.pdbx_seq_one_letter_code
_entity_poly.pdbx_strand_id
1 'polypeptide(L)'
;MAEDKNINDRLRTSKILWYMYWMFIVASIVLVVRIVQLKVFWEPEPETAWRFRPSKSKEVIKPERGAIIDHNGKLLAVSTPMYDIYMDCTVLKEKYAKDKEKGKEKEDKWKEKARLLADALPEVLAKDGKDATHYRKLILGGRNLNRQYVPISKGISHETLLRLKELPLFCEGSYRGGLIVERKDTRQYPYKGLAR
;
A
#
# COMPACT_ATOMS: atom_id res chain seq x y z
N MET A 1 -2.40 76.50 -4.23
CA MET A 1 -1.15 75.79 -3.85
C MET A 1 -1.34 74.42 -3.18
N ALA A 2 -2.35 74.17 -2.30
CA ALA A 2 -2.65 72.84 -1.75
C ALA A 2 -3.44 71.97 -2.73
N GLU A 3 -4.28 72.54 -3.55
CA GLU A 3 -5.12 71.88 -4.51
C GLU A 3 -4.34 71.32 -5.69
N ASP A 4 -3.36 72.06 -6.21
CA ASP A 4 -2.48 71.58 -7.30
C ASP A 4 -1.59 70.38 -6.89
N LYS A 5 -1.19 70.34 -5.61
CA LYS A 5 -0.41 69.23 -5.06
C LYS A 5 -1.22 67.92 -5.00
N ASN A 6 -2.51 68.02 -4.64
CA ASN A 6 -3.41 66.91 -4.57
C ASN A 6 -3.74 66.31 -5.97
N ILE A 7 -3.85 67.15 -7.00
CA ILE A 7 -4.08 66.76 -8.39
C ILE A 7 -2.83 66.05 -8.95
N ASN A 8 -1.63 66.57 -8.67
CA ASN A 8 -0.40 65.93 -9.10
C ASN A 8 -0.14 64.56 -8.41
N ASP A 9 -0.50 64.42 -7.13
CA ASP A 9 -0.37 63.15 -6.41
C ASP A 9 -1.38 62.11 -6.94
N ARG A 10 -2.60 62.48 -7.29
CA ARG A 10 -3.59 61.62 -7.94
C ARG A 10 -3.15 61.16 -9.33
N LEU A 11 -2.55 62.07 -10.11
CA LEU A 11 -2.03 61.71 -11.45
C LEU A 11 -0.80 60.80 -11.36
N ARG A 12 0.04 60.96 -10.35
CA ARG A 12 1.15 60.04 -10.09
C ARG A 12 0.68 58.66 -9.66
N THR A 13 -0.27 58.59 -8.73
CA THR A 13 -0.83 57.28 -8.29
C THR A 13 -1.55 56.58 -9.43
N SER A 14 -2.30 57.26 -10.29
CA SER A 14 -2.95 56.63 -11.44
C SER A 14 -1.95 56.08 -12.47
N LYS A 15 -0.84 56.76 -12.72
CA LYS A 15 0.25 56.23 -13.57
C LYS A 15 0.93 55.02 -12.98
N ILE A 16 1.19 55.02 -11.67
CA ILE A 16 1.77 53.85 -10.97
C ILE A 16 0.85 52.65 -11.05
N LEU A 17 -0.46 52.83 -10.80
CA LEU A 17 -1.46 51.79 -10.91
C LEU A 17 -1.54 51.22 -12.34
N TRP A 18 -1.45 52.11 -13.36
CA TRP A 18 -1.43 51.70 -14.76
C TRP A 18 -0.20 50.86 -15.11
N TYR A 19 1.00 51.22 -14.64
CA TYR A 19 2.22 50.41 -14.80
C TYR A 19 2.13 49.07 -14.07
N MET A 20 1.58 49.01 -12.85
CA MET A 20 1.36 47.81 -12.11
C MET A 20 0.42 46.87 -12.87
N TYR A 21 -0.68 47.39 -13.41
CA TYR A 21 -1.63 46.62 -14.20
C TYR A 21 -0.97 45.95 -15.41
N TRP A 22 -0.19 46.71 -16.18
CA TRP A 22 0.56 46.18 -17.30
C TRP A 22 1.61 45.12 -16.90
N MET A 23 2.28 45.33 -15.79
CA MET A 23 3.23 44.38 -15.24
C MET A 23 2.55 43.02 -14.92
N PHE A 24 1.37 43.04 -14.30
CA PHE A 24 0.60 41.83 -14.04
C PHE A 24 0.14 41.13 -15.31
N ILE A 25 -0.29 41.87 -16.33
CA ILE A 25 -0.65 41.31 -17.64
C ILE A 25 0.55 40.59 -18.27
N VAL A 26 1.70 41.25 -18.31
CA VAL A 26 2.92 40.66 -18.87
C VAL A 26 3.32 39.39 -18.08
N ALA A 27 3.30 39.45 -16.77
CA ALA A 27 3.59 38.28 -15.91
C ALA A 27 2.62 37.12 -16.17
N SER A 28 1.32 37.43 -16.33
CA SER A 28 0.31 36.41 -16.66
C SER A 28 0.58 35.77 -18.02
N ILE A 29 0.92 36.55 -19.03
CA ILE A 29 1.25 36.01 -20.38
C ILE A 29 2.48 35.10 -20.31
N VAL A 30 3.53 35.52 -19.56
CA VAL A 30 4.74 34.71 -19.39
C VAL A 30 4.41 33.36 -18.72
N LEU A 31 3.57 33.36 -17.68
CA LEU A 31 3.12 32.13 -17.02
C LEU A 31 2.35 31.21 -17.98
N VAL A 32 1.43 31.75 -18.76
CA VAL A 32 0.66 30.95 -19.72
C VAL A 32 1.58 30.33 -20.78
N VAL A 33 2.51 31.12 -21.33
CA VAL A 33 3.50 30.63 -22.29
C VAL A 33 4.34 29.51 -21.67
N ARG A 34 4.74 29.66 -20.42
CA ARG A 34 5.54 28.66 -19.71
C ARG A 34 4.77 27.36 -19.48
N ILE A 35 3.48 27.46 -19.12
CA ILE A 35 2.61 26.28 -18.96
C ILE A 35 2.45 25.54 -20.30
N VAL A 36 2.23 26.28 -21.40
CA VAL A 36 2.10 25.68 -22.73
C VAL A 36 3.41 25.02 -23.15
N GLN A 37 4.56 25.67 -22.94
CA GLN A 37 5.87 25.06 -23.21
C GLN A 37 6.07 23.77 -22.44
N LEU A 38 5.76 23.75 -21.14
CA LEU A 38 5.86 22.54 -20.32
C LEU A 38 4.91 21.44 -20.77
N LYS A 39 3.71 21.78 -21.24
CA LYS A 39 2.73 20.78 -21.70
C LYS A 39 3.06 20.19 -23.08
N VAL A 40 3.63 20.98 -23.98
CA VAL A 40 3.87 20.58 -25.38
C VAL A 40 5.27 20.03 -25.59
N PHE A 41 6.28 20.61 -24.96
CA PHE A 41 7.69 20.29 -25.19
C PHE A 41 8.37 19.52 -24.07
N TRP A 42 7.68 19.33 -22.92
CA TRP A 42 8.27 18.55 -21.83
C TRP A 42 8.15 17.06 -22.10
N GLU A 43 9.28 16.43 -22.34
CA GLU A 43 9.40 14.97 -22.35
C GLU A 43 9.98 14.52 -21.00
N PRO A 44 9.33 13.56 -20.29
CA PRO A 44 9.87 13.05 -19.05
C PRO A 44 11.20 12.33 -19.31
N GLU A 45 12.19 12.59 -18.46
CA GLU A 45 13.47 11.87 -18.51
C GLU A 45 13.24 10.36 -18.55
N PRO A 46 14.03 9.61 -19.35
CA PRO A 46 13.84 8.16 -19.54
C PRO A 46 13.82 7.37 -18.23
N GLU A 47 14.55 7.86 -17.21
CA GLU A 47 14.57 7.23 -15.88
C GLU A 47 13.25 7.41 -15.11
N THR A 48 12.47 8.44 -15.40
CA THR A 48 11.20 8.74 -14.72
C THR A 48 9.98 8.48 -15.60
N ALA A 49 10.16 8.25 -16.89
CA ALA A 49 9.08 8.04 -17.86
C ALA A 49 8.15 6.87 -17.48
N TRP A 50 8.67 5.84 -16.81
CA TRP A 50 7.87 4.70 -16.35
C TRP A 50 6.85 5.08 -15.27
N ARG A 51 7.10 6.15 -14.48
CA ARG A 51 6.17 6.64 -13.44
C ARG A 51 4.93 7.31 -14.04
N PHE A 52 5.07 7.90 -15.24
CA PHE A 52 3.99 8.61 -15.92
C PHE A 52 3.24 7.75 -16.94
N ARG A 53 3.74 6.54 -17.22
CA ARG A 53 3.00 5.58 -18.03
C ARG A 53 1.88 5.01 -17.19
N PRO A 54 0.59 5.15 -17.61
CA PRO A 54 -0.48 4.43 -16.96
C PRO A 54 -0.19 2.94 -17.04
N SER A 55 0.13 2.34 -15.90
CA SER A 55 0.29 0.89 -15.80
C SER A 55 -1.07 0.25 -16.07
N LYS A 56 -1.35 -0.08 -17.31
CA LYS A 56 -2.47 -0.95 -17.68
C LYS A 56 -2.09 -2.37 -17.28
N SER A 57 -2.08 -2.68 -15.97
CA SER A 57 -2.05 -4.06 -15.54
C SER A 57 -3.42 -4.65 -15.90
N LYS A 58 -3.46 -5.55 -16.86
CA LYS A 58 -4.62 -6.39 -17.10
C LYS A 58 -4.68 -7.40 -15.97
N GLU A 59 -5.40 -7.07 -14.92
CA GLU A 59 -5.72 -8.04 -13.88
C GLU A 59 -6.80 -8.97 -14.42
N VAL A 60 -6.45 -10.23 -14.64
CA VAL A 60 -7.39 -11.26 -15.05
C VAL A 60 -8.16 -11.70 -13.80
N ILE A 61 -9.34 -11.14 -13.59
CA ILE A 61 -10.26 -11.56 -12.54
C ILE A 61 -10.81 -12.93 -12.94
N LYS A 62 -10.41 -13.97 -12.20
CA LYS A 62 -10.96 -15.31 -12.41
C LYS A 62 -12.42 -15.32 -11.96
N PRO A 63 -13.35 -15.85 -12.78
CA PRO A 63 -14.75 -15.93 -12.40
C PRO A 63 -14.93 -16.87 -11.19
N GLU A 64 -15.77 -16.43 -10.25
CA GLU A 64 -16.16 -17.27 -9.10
C GLU A 64 -17.17 -18.32 -9.54
N ARG A 65 -16.98 -19.57 -9.11
CA ARG A 65 -17.93 -20.65 -9.39
C ARG A 65 -19.15 -20.50 -8.51
N GLY A 66 -20.35 -20.52 -9.08
CA GLY A 66 -21.62 -20.48 -8.36
C GLY A 66 -21.81 -21.66 -7.40
N ALA A 67 -22.72 -21.53 -6.47
CA ALA A 67 -23.14 -22.63 -5.58
C ALA A 67 -24.01 -23.65 -6.36
N ILE A 68 -23.91 -24.92 -5.98
CA ILE A 68 -24.82 -25.99 -6.43
C ILE A 68 -25.74 -26.29 -5.26
N ILE A 69 -27.03 -26.17 -5.49
CA ILE A 69 -28.08 -26.45 -4.48
C ILE A 69 -29.00 -27.54 -4.98
N ASP A 70 -29.50 -28.36 -4.04
CA ASP A 70 -30.53 -29.35 -4.29
C ASP A 70 -31.92 -28.68 -4.43
N HIS A 71 -32.92 -29.46 -4.93
CA HIS A 71 -34.30 -28.99 -5.05
C HIS A 71 -34.92 -28.52 -3.72
N ASN A 72 -34.41 -28.99 -2.60
CA ASN A 72 -34.80 -28.58 -1.23
C ASN A 72 -34.01 -27.38 -0.71
N GLY A 73 -33.17 -26.73 -1.54
CA GLY A 73 -32.35 -25.60 -1.14
C GLY A 73 -31.09 -25.96 -0.34
N LYS A 74 -30.71 -27.25 -0.23
CA LYS A 74 -29.48 -27.66 0.46
C LYS A 74 -28.25 -27.44 -0.42
N LEU A 75 -27.20 -26.84 0.17
CA LEU A 75 -25.93 -26.59 -0.51
C LEU A 75 -25.18 -27.93 -0.73
N LEU A 76 -25.01 -28.31 -1.98
CA LEU A 76 -24.22 -29.48 -2.38
C LEU A 76 -22.76 -29.12 -2.64
N ALA A 77 -22.51 -27.97 -3.21
CA ALA A 77 -21.17 -27.46 -3.40
C ALA A 77 -21.16 -25.93 -3.35
N VAL A 78 -20.21 -25.34 -2.65
CA VAL A 78 -20.07 -23.89 -2.47
C VAL A 78 -18.60 -23.47 -2.54
N SER A 79 -18.34 -22.32 -3.15
CA SER A 79 -17.01 -21.70 -3.12
C SER A 79 -16.90 -20.85 -1.86
N THR A 80 -15.93 -21.20 -1.01
CA THR A 80 -15.65 -20.46 0.22
C THR A 80 -14.33 -19.75 0.08
N PRO A 81 -14.25 -18.43 0.38
CA PRO A 81 -12.99 -17.72 0.35
C PRO A 81 -12.10 -18.20 1.49
N MET A 82 -10.91 -18.64 1.13
CA MET A 82 -9.82 -18.98 2.04
C MET A 82 -8.67 -18.00 1.79
N TYR A 83 -7.77 -17.88 2.74
CA TYR A 83 -6.70 -16.90 2.65
C TYR A 83 -5.35 -17.59 2.88
N ASP A 84 -4.42 -17.33 1.97
CA ASP A 84 -3.02 -17.70 2.12
C ASP A 84 -2.27 -16.50 2.68
N ILE A 85 -1.49 -16.70 3.74
CA ILE A 85 -0.79 -15.65 4.47
C ILE A 85 0.70 -15.77 4.23
N TYR A 86 1.28 -14.67 3.79
CA TYR A 86 2.71 -14.51 3.60
C TYR A 86 3.20 -13.27 4.34
N MET A 87 4.48 -13.21 4.58
CA MET A 87 5.14 -12.09 5.24
C MET A 87 6.30 -11.57 4.41
N ASP A 88 6.33 -10.27 4.18
CA ASP A 88 7.50 -9.58 3.66
C ASP A 88 8.42 -9.21 4.81
N CYS A 89 9.54 -9.93 4.92
CA CYS A 89 10.55 -9.69 5.94
C CYS A 89 11.50 -8.55 5.60
N THR A 90 11.41 -7.91 4.42
CA THR A 90 12.31 -6.83 4.00
C THR A 90 11.77 -5.44 4.30
N VAL A 91 10.50 -5.35 4.72
CA VAL A 91 9.82 -4.08 4.98
C VAL A 91 10.64 -3.19 5.92
N LEU A 92 10.80 -1.93 5.53
CA LEU A 92 11.54 -0.87 6.24
C LEU A 92 13.05 -1.13 6.46
N LYS A 93 13.61 -2.29 6.04
CA LYS A 93 15.02 -2.63 6.27
C LYS A 93 15.97 -1.61 5.63
N GLU A 94 15.73 -1.25 4.38
CA GLU A 94 16.52 -0.22 3.68
C GLU A 94 16.41 1.16 4.33
N LYS A 95 15.21 1.50 4.82
CA LYS A 95 14.99 2.76 5.52
C LYS A 95 15.74 2.81 6.85
N TYR A 96 15.78 1.69 7.57
CA TYR A 96 16.54 1.58 8.82
C TYR A 96 18.05 1.59 8.55
N ALA A 97 18.52 0.97 7.47
CA ALA A 97 19.93 0.99 7.07
C ALA A 97 20.44 2.40 6.70
N LYS A 98 19.57 3.25 6.14
CA LYS A 98 19.90 4.65 5.78
C LYS A 98 19.92 5.59 7.00
N ASP A 99 19.23 5.24 8.08
CA ASP A 99 19.14 6.04 9.31
C ASP A 99 20.33 5.73 10.23
N LYS A 100 21.37 6.58 10.17
CA LYS A 100 22.63 6.37 10.89
C LYS A 100 22.49 6.48 12.43
N GLU A 101 21.54 7.29 12.93
CA GLU A 101 21.42 7.55 14.37
C GLU A 101 20.52 6.51 15.07
N LYS A 102 19.36 6.18 14.49
CA LYS A 102 18.33 5.34 15.13
C LYS A 102 18.04 4.05 14.37
N GLY A 103 18.77 3.75 13.31
CA GLY A 103 18.51 2.60 12.45
C GLY A 103 18.63 1.26 13.18
N LYS A 104 19.67 1.11 14.01
CA LYS A 104 19.88 -0.12 14.82
C LYS A 104 18.77 -0.31 15.84
N GLU A 105 18.39 0.75 16.55
CA GLU A 105 17.32 0.69 17.56
C GLU A 105 15.96 0.31 16.92
N LYS A 106 15.67 0.84 15.73
CA LYS A 106 14.45 0.51 14.99
C LYS A 106 14.46 -0.94 14.50
N GLU A 107 15.61 -1.43 14.04
CA GLU A 107 15.77 -2.83 13.63
C GLU A 107 15.60 -3.79 14.83
N ASP A 108 16.14 -3.45 16.00
CA ASP A 108 16.00 -4.26 17.21
C ASP A 108 14.55 -4.27 17.71
N LYS A 109 13.85 -3.13 17.68
CA LYS A 109 12.40 -3.05 17.94
C LYS A 109 11.58 -3.89 16.97
N TRP A 110 11.95 -3.89 15.69
CA TRP A 110 11.29 -4.75 14.71
C TRP A 110 11.50 -6.24 15.05
N LYS A 111 12.73 -6.64 15.38
CA LYS A 111 13.04 -8.03 15.79
C LYS A 111 12.30 -8.45 17.05
N GLU A 112 12.15 -7.55 18.01
CA GLU A 112 11.37 -7.81 19.24
C GLU A 112 9.90 -8.05 18.91
N LYS A 113 9.29 -7.17 18.12
CA LYS A 113 7.90 -7.37 17.63
C LYS A 113 7.75 -8.65 16.83
N ALA A 114 8.76 -9.02 16.00
CA ALA A 114 8.76 -10.26 15.25
C ALA A 114 8.81 -11.51 16.13
N ARG A 115 9.49 -11.44 17.28
CA ARG A 115 9.48 -12.52 18.29
C ARG A 115 8.11 -12.63 18.95
N LEU A 116 7.52 -11.51 19.37
CA LEU A 116 6.18 -11.50 19.94
C LEU A 116 5.13 -12.04 18.96
N LEU A 117 5.23 -11.67 17.69
CA LEU A 117 4.40 -12.23 16.63
C LEU A 117 4.58 -13.74 16.53
N ALA A 118 5.83 -14.23 16.48
CA ALA A 118 6.11 -15.66 16.36
C ALA A 118 5.59 -16.47 17.55
N ASP A 119 5.52 -15.87 18.73
CA ASP A 119 5.01 -16.51 19.95
C ASP A 119 3.48 -16.57 19.98
N ALA A 120 2.82 -15.58 19.38
CA ALA A 120 1.36 -15.53 19.30
C ALA A 120 0.78 -16.36 18.12
N LEU A 121 1.56 -16.58 17.04
CA LEU A 121 1.11 -17.32 15.86
C LEU A 121 0.58 -18.74 16.14
N PRO A 122 1.20 -19.59 17.00
CA PRO A 122 0.72 -20.94 17.27
C PRO A 122 -0.69 -20.96 17.87
N GLU A 123 -1.04 -20.00 18.70
CA GLU A 123 -2.37 -19.90 19.32
C GLU A 123 -3.46 -19.64 18.25
N VAL A 124 -3.19 -18.73 17.32
CA VAL A 124 -4.15 -18.36 16.27
C VAL A 124 -4.17 -19.39 15.13
N LEU A 125 -3.02 -20.02 14.82
CA LEU A 125 -2.83 -21.01 13.75
C LEU A 125 -2.73 -22.45 14.30
N ALA A 126 -3.49 -22.78 15.33
CA ALA A 126 -3.46 -24.12 15.97
C ALA A 126 -3.63 -25.29 14.97
N LYS A 127 -4.31 -25.06 13.82
CA LYS A 127 -4.49 -26.07 12.76
C LYS A 127 -3.18 -26.46 12.06
N ASP A 128 -2.18 -25.59 12.03
CA ASP A 128 -0.93 -25.85 11.31
C ASP A 128 0.05 -26.72 12.13
N GLY A 129 -0.19 -26.89 13.44
CA GLY A 129 0.61 -27.72 14.33
C GLY A 129 2.09 -27.30 14.44
N LYS A 130 2.39 -26.01 14.17
CA LYS A 130 3.74 -25.49 14.19
C LYS A 130 4.01 -24.69 15.47
N ASP A 131 5.20 -24.85 16.02
CA ASP A 131 5.62 -24.20 17.25
C ASP A 131 6.12 -22.77 17.04
N ALA A 132 6.14 -21.99 18.11
CA ALA A 132 6.69 -20.64 18.13
C ALA A 132 8.15 -20.58 17.63
N THR A 133 8.95 -21.61 17.95
CA THR A 133 10.34 -21.75 17.50
C THR A 133 10.45 -21.86 15.98
N HIS A 134 9.51 -22.54 15.34
CA HIS A 134 9.43 -22.64 13.88
C HIS A 134 9.16 -21.26 13.25
N TYR A 135 8.19 -20.53 13.75
CA TYR A 135 7.85 -19.20 13.25
C TYR A 135 8.94 -18.17 13.49
N ARG A 136 9.60 -18.21 14.67
CA ARG A 136 10.78 -17.36 14.95
C ARG A 136 11.90 -17.59 13.94
N LYS A 137 12.25 -18.85 13.70
CA LYS A 137 13.29 -19.23 12.72
C LYS A 137 12.90 -18.79 11.30
N LEU A 138 11.63 -18.95 10.93
CA LEU A 138 11.10 -18.60 9.64
C LEU A 138 11.16 -17.08 9.40
N ILE A 139 10.68 -16.27 10.33
CA ILE A 139 10.58 -14.81 10.20
C ILE A 139 11.96 -14.15 10.31
N LEU A 140 12.73 -14.48 11.34
CA LEU A 140 14.06 -13.91 11.53
C LEU A 140 15.05 -14.40 10.46
N GLY A 141 14.95 -15.65 10.05
CA GLY A 141 15.70 -16.19 8.91
C GLY A 141 15.33 -15.50 7.59
N GLY A 142 14.05 -15.27 7.37
CA GLY A 142 13.55 -14.49 6.22
C GLY A 142 14.12 -13.06 6.18
N ARG A 143 14.21 -12.40 7.35
CA ARG A 143 14.81 -11.06 7.49
C ARG A 143 16.30 -11.05 7.12
N ASN A 144 17.04 -12.04 7.61
CA ASN A 144 18.46 -12.15 7.33
C ASN A 144 18.74 -12.44 5.85
N LEU A 145 17.92 -13.30 5.23
CA LEU A 145 18.03 -13.68 3.83
C LEU A 145 17.34 -12.72 2.85
N ASN A 146 16.79 -11.60 3.32
CA ASN A 146 16.06 -10.62 2.53
C ASN A 146 14.91 -11.23 1.71
N ARG A 147 14.14 -12.14 2.31
CA ARG A 147 12.99 -12.76 1.65
C ARG A 147 11.78 -11.85 1.74
N GLN A 148 11.20 -11.51 0.59
CA GLN A 148 9.99 -10.70 0.48
C GLN A 148 8.70 -11.51 0.60
N TYR A 149 8.78 -12.83 0.44
CA TYR A 149 7.60 -13.69 0.36
C TYR A 149 7.80 -14.97 1.16
N VAL A 150 7.56 -14.86 2.47
CA VAL A 150 7.73 -15.96 3.41
C VAL A 150 6.35 -16.55 3.74
N PRO A 151 6.06 -17.82 3.41
CA PRO A 151 4.77 -18.44 3.70
C PRO A 151 4.62 -18.68 5.21
N ILE A 152 3.57 -18.11 5.81
CA ILE A 152 3.23 -18.29 7.22
C ILE A 152 2.21 -19.41 7.37
N SER A 153 1.06 -19.28 6.70
CA SER A 153 0.00 -20.29 6.72
C SER A 153 -0.80 -20.24 5.42
N LYS A 154 -1.47 -21.34 5.09
CA LYS A 154 -2.29 -21.46 3.87
C LYS A 154 -3.70 -21.94 4.22
N GLY A 155 -4.67 -21.42 3.45
CA GLY A 155 -6.04 -21.88 3.53
C GLY A 155 -6.71 -21.58 4.87
N ILE A 156 -6.46 -20.40 5.45
CA ILE A 156 -7.12 -19.98 6.69
C ILE A 156 -8.49 -19.36 6.42
N SER A 157 -9.37 -19.42 7.40
CA SER A 157 -10.70 -18.79 7.34
C SER A 157 -10.61 -17.27 7.52
N HIS A 158 -11.68 -16.57 7.14
CA HIS A 158 -11.78 -15.12 7.34
C HIS A 158 -11.69 -14.73 8.83
N GLU A 159 -12.29 -15.52 9.71
CA GLU A 159 -12.23 -15.29 11.16
C GLU A 159 -10.79 -15.37 11.68
N THR A 160 -10.04 -16.39 11.27
CA THR A 160 -8.63 -16.54 11.63
C THR A 160 -7.79 -15.39 11.08
N LEU A 161 -8.09 -14.91 9.85
CA LEU A 161 -7.41 -13.75 9.27
C LEU A 161 -7.64 -12.48 10.10
N LEU A 162 -8.84 -12.26 10.62
CA LEU A 162 -9.12 -11.09 11.47
C LEU A 162 -8.29 -11.14 12.74
N ARG A 163 -8.23 -12.29 13.43
CA ARG A 163 -7.39 -12.48 14.61
C ARG A 163 -5.90 -12.27 14.31
N LEU A 164 -5.42 -12.75 13.14
CA LEU A 164 -4.03 -12.52 12.72
C LEU A 164 -3.70 -11.04 12.50
N LYS A 165 -4.64 -10.25 12.01
CA LYS A 165 -4.44 -8.81 11.81
C LYS A 165 -4.30 -8.02 13.11
N GLU A 166 -4.74 -8.56 14.24
CA GLU A 166 -4.60 -7.95 15.55
C GLU A 166 -3.22 -8.19 16.17
N LEU A 167 -2.46 -9.16 15.66
CA LEU A 167 -1.15 -9.51 16.19
C LEU A 167 -0.09 -8.42 15.96
N PRO A 168 0.95 -8.35 16.82
CA PRO A 168 2.09 -7.44 16.65
C PRO A 168 2.69 -7.54 15.25
N LEU A 169 3.15 -6.45 14.66
CA LEU A 169 3.55 -6.27 13.28
C LEU A 169 2.39 -6.35 12.28
N PHE A 170 1.55 -7.37 12.33
CA PHE A 170 0.45 -7.53 11.37
C PHE A 170 -0.62 -6.44 11.50
N CYS A 171 -0.82 -5.89 12.71
CA CYS A 171 -1.68 -4.72 12.93
C CYS A 171 -1.18 -3.46 12.22
N GLU A 172 0.10 -3.37 11.88
CA GLU A 172 0.69 -2.25 11.15
C GLU A 172 0.44 -2.33 9.62
N GLY A 173 -0.19 -3.40 9.14
CA GLY A 173 -0.55 -3.64 7.75
C GLY A 173 0.62 -4.06 6.85
N SER A 174 0.42 -4.08 5.52
CA SER A 174 1.41 -4.59 4.58
C SER A 174 2.66 -3.71 4.46
N TYR A 175 2.52 -2.37 4.51
CA TYR A 175 3.65 -1.45 4.29
C TYR A 175 4.61 -1.33 5.48
N ARG A 176 4.17 -1.62 6.70
CA ARG A 176 5.01 -1.54 7.92
C ARG A 176 5.19 -2.89 8.57
N GLY A 177 4.14 -3.68 8.64
CA GLY A 177 4.14 -5.01 9.24
C GLY A 177 4.51 -6.13 8.29
N GLY A 178 4.48 -5.88 6.98
CA GLY A 178 4.85 -6.88 5.97
C GLY A 178 3.81 -7.97 5.75
N LEU A 179 2.57 -7.80 6.22
CA LEU A 179 1.50 -8.77 6.02
C LEU A 179 1.04 -8.78 4.56
N ILE A 180 1.14 -9.92 3.89
CA ILE A 180 0.62 -10.18 2.56
C ILE A 180 -0.48 -11.21 2.67
N VAL A 181 -1.67 -10.87 2.16
CA VAL A 181 -2.87 -11.72 2.20
C VAL A 181 -3.30 -11.99 0.77
N GLU A 182 -3.35 -13.27 0.40
CA GLU A 182 -3.87 -13.71 -0.88
C GLU A 182 -5.19 -14.45 -0.70
N ARG A 183 -6.24 -13.96 -1.35
CA ARG A 183 -7.53 -14.66 -1.38
C ARG A 183 -7.48 -15.80 -2.39
N LYS A 184 -7.96 -16.97 -1.97
CA LYS A 184 -8.08 -18.15 -2.80
C LYS A 184 -9.43 -18.82 -2.57
N ASP A 185 -10.26 -18.88 -3.59
CA ASP A 185 -11.55 -19.53 -3.47
C ASP A 185 -11.38 -21.06 -3.53
N THR A 186 -11.83 -21.73 -2.48
CA THR A 186 -11.75 -23.18 -2.34
C THR A 186 -13.15 -23.77 -2.40
N ARG A 187 -13.32 -24.81 -3.25
CA ARG A 187 -14.59 -25.51 -3.38
C ARG A 187 -14.81 -26.43 -2.20
N GLN A 188 -15.89 -26.22 -1.47
CA GLN A 188 -16.31 -27.09 -0.37
C GLN A 188 -17.52 -27.94 -0.79
N TYR A 189 -17.52 -29.18 -0.36
CA TYR A 189 -18.57 -30.17 -0.62
C TYR A 189 -19.10 -30.66 0.74
N PRO A 190 -20.16 -30.05 1.28
CA PRO A 190 -20.70 -30.43 2.60
C PRO A 190 -21.10 -31.89 2.69
N TYR A 191 -21.60 -32.48 1.58
CA TYR A 191 -22.01 -33.87 1.48
C TYR A 191 -21.01 -34.68 0.65
N LYS A 192 -19.79 -34.84 1.14
CA LYS A 192 -18.66 -35.60 0.56
C LYS A 192 -19.04 -36.59 -0.51
N GLY A 193 -19.00 -36.29 -1.78
CA GLY A 193 -19.19 -37.26 -2.86
C GLY A 193 -20.43 -37.09 -3.75
N LEU A 194 -21.45 -36.35 -3.32
CA LEU A 194 -22.68 -36.16 -4.10
C LEU A 194 -22.54 -35.12 -5.24
N ALA A 195 -21.53 -34.27 -5.22
CA ALA A 195 -21.33 -33.23 -6.23
C ALA A 195 -19.84 -32.96 -6.56
N ARG A 196 -19.04 -34.00 -6.56
CA ARG A 196 -17.59 -33.94 -6.79
C ARG A 196 -17.25 -34.00 -8.27
#